data_8dcbfd6b68cf701be23f9b83dc89723b
#
_entry.id   8dcbfd6b68cf701be23f9b83dc89723b
#
_cell.length_a   1.000
_cell.length_b   1.000
_cell.length_c   1.000
_cell.angle_alpha   90.00
_cell.angle_beta   90.00
_cell.angle_gamma   90.00
#
_symmetry.space_group_name_H-M   'P 1'
#
loop_
_entity.id
_entity.type
_entity.pdbx_description
1 polymer ?
#
loop_
_entity_poly.entity_id
_entity_poly.type
_entity_poly.pdbx_seq_one_letter_code
_entity_poly.pdbx_strand_id
1 'polypeptide(L)'
;MRTRALAITLTLATTSAGLAAPAHAAGGPAGRAVRFTDAGGVHVVNVRRVDDRQYALRVSTAALGRAVDVRVLLPTGYDRGPRARFPVLYLFHGTSGRASDWVDRGDAERTTAGRPLITVMPDGGFDGNGGGWYTDWADPRTRLGPSRWETFHVNQLIPWIDRNLRTVPGREGRAIAGLSQGGFGAMSYAARHPELFVSAASFSGAPDIAHDPIVSVGATGVVSYVAAAGDGVHPDAIFGSRLGNAINWRGHDPATLAPNLRGMRLALHTATGVPGPLDPPVPDPAAMGIEALTHASTVSFHRRLDALEIPSHYDDYVLGTHTFPYWARDLRRHIGPLMRTFAAPPRPPAKVSYLSADPAWTQWGWTVSLKPSKARRFSALTDASATGFALRAAGTATVTTPASYRPGTRVVIAVTRGRTRTAFRTAAGPSGRLTFTMPPARGTTTTLVTISRP
;
A
#
# COMPACT_ATOMS: atom_id res chain seq x y z
N MET A 1 -0.40 -69.18 5.63
CA MET A 1 1.01 -68.95 6.01
C MET A 1 1.12 -67.57 6.64
N ARG A 2 1.38 -67.55 7.94
CA ARG A 2 1.46 -66.27 8.72
C ARG A 2 2.94 -65.93 8.86
N THR A 3 3.37 -64.80 8.32
CA THR A 3 4.72 -64.28 8.50
C THR A 3 4.72 -63.29 9.68
N ARG A 4 5.50 -63.66 10.70
CA ARG A 4 5.74 -62.83 11.92
C ARG A 4 6.81 -61.77 11.61
N ALA A 5 6.52 -60.51 11.88
CA ALA A 5 7.52 -59.44 11.90
C ALA A 5 8.22 -59.41 13.26
N LEU A 6 9.54 -59.44 13.22
CA LEU A 6 10.44 -59.38 14.37
C LEU A 6 10.71 -57.90 14.70
N ALA A 7 10.30 -57.42 15.88
CA ALA A 7 10.63 -56.10 16.38
C ALA A 7 11.95 -56.17 17.17
N ILE A 8 12.97 -55.44 16.73
CA ILE A 8 14.23 -55.28 17.45
C ILE A 8 14.10 -53.96 18.27
N THR A 9 14.07 -54.11 19.58
CA THR A 9 14.08 -52.96 20.51
C THR A 9 15.54 -52.61 20.84
N LEU A 10 16.01 -51.45 20.40
CA LEU A 10 17.33 -50.94 20.74
C LEU A 10 17.20 -49.98 21.95
N THR A 11 17.69 -50.41 23.11
CA THR A 11 17.74 -49.62 24.33
C THR A 11 19.00 -48.76 24.34
N LEU A 12 18.89 -47.46 24.13
CA LEU A 12 20.00 -46.49 24.34
C LEU A 12 19.95 -46.00 25.79
N ALA A 13 21.03 -46.32 26.54
CA ALA A 13 21.28 -45.71 27.84
C ALA A 13 21.79 -44.28 27.64
N THR A 14 21.05 -43.29 28.09
CA THR A 14 21.51 -41.90 28.13
C THR A 14 22.13 -41.56 29.46
N THR A 15 23.45 -41.35 29.46
CA THR A 15 24.18 -40.72 30.55
C THR A 15 23.93 -39.19 30.48
N SER A 16 23.20 -38.66 31.45
CA SER A 16 22.96 -37.21 31.61
C SER A 16 24.21 -36.56 32.23
N ALA A 17 25.05 -35.94 31.39
CA ALA A 17 26.00 -34.96 31.83
C ALA A 17 25.27 -33.60 31.98
N GLY A 18 25.12 -33.13 33.21
CA GLY A 18 24.53 -31.82 33.50
C GLY A 18 25.44 -30.71 33.01
N LEU A 19 25.07 -30.08 31.89
CA LEU A 19 25.60 -28.79 31.49
C LEU A 19 24.81 -27.71 32.21
N ALA A 20 25.47 -26.97 33.12
CA ALA A 20 24.91 -25.79 33.74
C ALA A 20 24.57 -24.75 32.64
N ALA A 21 23.32 -24.34 32.55
CA ALA A 21 22.89 -23.27 31.69
C ALA A 21 23.57 -21.96 32.10
N PRO A 22 24.06 -21.15 31.15
CA PRO A 22 24.59 -19.84 31.51
C PRO A 22 23.46 -18.98 32.12
N ALA A 23 23.74 -18.41 33.30
CA ALA A 23 22.84 -17.48 33.95
C ALA A 23 22.55 -16.31 32.99
N HIS A 24 21.27 -16.15 32.61
CA HIS A 24 20.83 -14.97 31.89
C HIS A 24 21.11 -13.76 32.77
N ALA A 25 21.92 -12.84 32.27
CA ALA A 25 22.17 -11.56 32.90
C ALA A 25 20.82 -10.91 33.24
N ALA A 26 20.62 -10.51 34.48
CA ALA A 26 19.44 -9.82 34.95
C ALA A 26 19.19 -8.60 34.07
N GLY A 27 18.07 -8.58 33.35
CA GLY A 27 17.68 -7.48 32.51
C GLY A 27 17.53 -6.22 33.33
N GLY A 28 18.12 -5.12 32.86
CA GLY A 28 17.81 -3.79 33.35
C GLY A 28 16.29 -3.53 33.36
N PRO A 29 15.79 -2.47 34.02
CA PRO A 29 14.36 -2.26 34.23
C PRO A 29 13.61 -2.37 32.89
N ALA A 30 12.70 -3.32 32.81
CA ALA A 30 11.89 -3.56 31.63
C ALA A 30 11.18 -2.25 31.25
N GLY A 31 11.52 -1.69 30.11
CA GLY A 31 10.88 -0.48 29.59
C GLY A 31 9.35 -0.65 29.62
N ARG A 32 8.64 0.44 29.87
CA ARG A 32 7.16 0.43 29.97
C ARG A 32 6.58 -0.06 28.66
N ALA A 33 5.89 -1.21 28.66
CA ALA A 33 5.27 -1.78 27.49
C ALA A 33 4.35 -0.76 26.79
N VAL A 34 4.38 -0.71 25.46
CA VAL A 34 3.47 0.14 24.69
C VAL A 34 2.04 -0.33 24.90
N ARG A 35 1.15 0.62 25.21
CA ARG A 35 -0.27 0.38 25.35
C ARG A 35 -0.98 0.81 24.07
N PHE A 36 -1.66 -0.12 23.40
CA PHE A 36 -2.52 0.16 22.26
C PHE A 36 -3.96 0.37 22.73
N THR A 37 -4.61 1.40 22.18
CA THR A 37 -5.97 1.80 22.53
C THR A 37 -6.83 1.93 21.28
N ASP A 38 -8.14 1.78 21.46
CA ASP A 38 -9.13 1.98 20.40
C ASP A 38 -9.10 3.41 19.87
N ALA A 39 -9.15 3.56 18.56
CA ALA A 39 -9.32 4.85 17.91
C ALA A 39 -9.69 4.70 16.42
N GLY A 40 -10.39 5.67 15.87
CA GLY A 40 -10.63 5.79 14.41
C GLY A 40 -11.38 4.60 13.80
N GLY A 41 -12.22 3.91 14.58
CA GLY A 41 -12.93 2.71 14.13
C GLY A 41 -12.11 1.43 14.18
N VAL A 42 -10.89 1.46 14.71
CA VAL A 42 -10.09 0.27 15.02
C VAL A 42 -10.26 -0.06 16.51
N HIS A 43 -10.68 -1.29 16.79
CA HIS A 43 -10.85 -1.83 18.14
C HIS A 43 -9.80 -2.90 18.40
N VAL A 44 -9.12 -2.79 19.53
CA VAL A 44 -8.08 -3.72 19.97
C VAL A 44 -8.75 -4.95 20.60
N VAL A 45 -8.64 -6.10 19.94
CA VAL A 45 -9.16 -7.38 20.44
C VAL A 45 -8.14 -8.05 21.36
N ASN A 46 -6.86 -8.05 20.94
CA ASN A 46 -5.77 -8.62 21.73
C ASN A 46 -4.45 -7.93 21.45
N VAL A 47 -3.60 -7.86 22.46
CA VAL A 47 -2.21 -7.36 22.35
C VAL A 47 -1.28 -8.35 23.05
N ARG A 48 -0.31 -8.88 22.32
CA ARG A 48 0.74 -9.71 22.86
C ARG A 48 2.11 -9.10 22.53
N ARG A 49 2.87 -8.76 23.54
CA ARG A 49 4.30 -8.47 23.38
C ARG A 49 5.02 -9.80 23.15
N VAL A 50 5.66 -9.94 21.99
CA VAL A 50 6.37 -11.17 21.59
C VAL A 50 7.78 -11.17 22.18
N ASP A 51 8.46 -10.02 22.05
CA ASP A 51 9.82 -9.77 22.56
C ASP A 51 10.00 -8.26 22.85
N ASP A 52 11.25 -7.79 22.95
CA ASP A 52 11.56 -6.39 23.29
C ASP A 52 11.17 -5.38 22.19
N ARG A 53 11.00 -5.83 20.95
CA ARG A 53 10.68 -5.00 19.79
C ARG A 53 9.35 -5.34 19.16
N GLN A 54 8.89 -6.59 19.27
CA GLN A 54 7.77 -7.10 18.49
C GLN A 54 6.47 -7.15 19.31
N TYR A 55 5.42 -6.64 18.69
CA TYR A 55 4.03 -6.76 19.14
C TYR A 55 3.19 -7.51 18.11
N ALA A 56 2.37 -8.45 18.59
CA ALA A 56 1.32 -9.11 17.84
C ALA A 56 -0.02 -8.56 18.30
N LEU A 57 -0.74 -7.95 17.39
CA LEU A 57 -2.02 -7.32 17.64
C LEU A 57 -3.10 -8.07 16.86
N ARG A 58 -4.28 -8.23 17.49
CA ARG A 58 -5.50 -8.60 16.78
C ARG A 58 -6.48 -7.45 16.93
N VAL A 59 -6.98 -6.97 15.79
CA VAL A 59 -7.86 -5.79 15.72
C VAL A 59 -9.14 -6.10 14.96
N SER A 60 -10.21 -5.41 15.28
CA SER A 60 -11.47 -5.48 14.54
C SER A 60 -11.91 -4.08 14.08
N THR A 61 -12.68 -4.03 13.01
CA THR A 61 -13.22 -2.82 12.41
C THR A 61 -14.49 -3.13 11.61
N ALA A 62 -15.37 -2.15 11.46
CA ALA A 62 -16.54 -2.27 10.60
C ALA A 62 -16.18 -2.31 9.08
N ALA A 63 -14.94 -2.00 8.70
CA ALA A 63 -14.47 -2.12 7.31
C ALA A 63 -14.24 -3.58 6.89
N LEU A 64 -14.00 -4.47 7.85
CA LEU A 64 -13.69 -5.88 7.63
C LEU A 64 -14.70 -6.78 8.36
N GLY A 65 -15.10 -7.88 7.73
CA GLY A 65 -16.07 -8.83 8.28
C GLY A 65 -15.54 -9.67 9.45
N ARG A 66 -14.21 -9.64 9.70
CA ARG A 66 -13.54 -10.41 10.75
C ARG A 66 -12.41 -9.59 11.38
N ALA A 67 -12.03 -9.97 12.60
CA ALA A 67 -10.80 -9.45 13.21
C ALA A 67 -9.57 -9.97 12.44
N VAL A 68 -8.57 -9.10 12.30
CA VAL A 68 -7.34 -9.36 11.55
C VAL A 68 -6.11 -9.09 12.40
N ASP A 69 -4.97 -9.63 11.98
CA ASP A 69 -3.72 -9.47 12.70
C ASP A 69 -2.89 -8.30 12.15
N VAL A 70 -2.13 -7.68 13.05
CA VAL A 70 -1.13 -6.67 12.72
C VAL A 70 0.13 -6.97 13.53
N ARG A 71 1.27 -7.09 12.87
CA ARG A 71 2.58 -7.15 13.53
C ARG A 71 3.22 -5.78 13.52
N VAL A 72 3.85 -5.43 14.63
CA VAL A 72 4.59 -4.17 14.77
C VAL A 72 5.99 -4.48 15.30
N LEU A 73 7.00 -3.98 14.60
CA LEU A 73 8.37 -3.96 15.07
C LEU A 73 8.73 -2.53 15.48
N LEU A 74 9.12 -2.34 16.72
CA LEU A 74 9.61 -1.07 17.23
C LEU A 74 11.14 -0.96 17.04
N PRO A 75 11.70 0.24 16.93
CA PRO A 75 13.14 0.42 16.92
C PRO A 75 13.76 0.02 18.26
N THR A 76 14.98 -0.50 18.23
CA THR A 76 15.72 -0.82 19.43
C THR A 76 15.82 0.41 20.34
N GLY A 77 15.47 0.26 21.60
CA GLY A 77 15.48 1.36 22.56
C GLY A 77 14.33 2.35 22.40
N TYR A 78 13.24 1.95 21.77
CA TYR A 78 12.02 2.77 21.67
C TYR A 78 11.63 3.40 23.01
N ASP A 79 11.69 2.67 24.10
CA ASP A 79 11.27 3.15 25.43
C ASP A 79 12.24 4.14 26.10
N ARG A 80 13.48 4.26 25.59
CA ARG A 80 14.54 5.10 26.22
C ARG A 80 14.41 6.59 25.91
N GLY A 81 13.72 6.95 24.85
CA GLY A 81 13.58 8.35 24.41
C GLY A 81 12.11 8.76 24.24
N PRO A 82 11.41 9.19 25.31
CA PRO A 82 9.96 9.43 25.25
C PRO A 82 9.53 10.53 24.26
N ARG A 83 10.46 11.41 23.85
CA ARG A 83 10.18 12.48 22.87
C ARG A 83 10.57 12.12 21.43
N ALA A 84 11.37 11.07 21.23
CA ALA A 84 11.80 10.67 19.89
C ALA A 84 10.61 10.15 19.06
N ARG A 85 10.52 10.62 17.81
CA ARG A 85 9.55 10.15 16.82
C ARG A 85 10.28 9.41 15.71
N PHE A 86 9.62 8.43 15.11
CA PHE A 86 10.23 7.50 14.18
C PHE A 86 9.41 7.44 12.88
N PRO A 87 10.08 7.34 11.73
CA PRO A 87 9.39 7.02 10.48
C PRO A 87 8.79 5.62 10.54
N VAL A 88 7.81 5.37 9.68
CA VAL A 88 7.06 4.11 9.60
C VAL A 88 7.19 3.51 8.22
N LEU A 89 7.53 2.22 8.16
CA LEU A 89 7.42 1.37 6.99
C LEU A 89 6.18 0.48 7.14
N TYR A 90 5.20 0.62 6.26
CA TYR A 90 4.12 -0.36 6.07
C TYR A 90 4.61 -1.43 5.11
N LEU A 91 4.65 -2.69 5.55
CA LEU A 91 5.27 -3.79 4.83
C LEU A 91 4.26 -4.92 4.61
N PHE A 92 3.84 -5.12 3.37
CA PHE A 92 2.73 -5.97 2.97
C PHE A 92 3.17 -7.37 2.54
N HIS A 93 2.42 -8.38 2.96
CA HIS A 93 2.61 -9.77 2.53
C HIS A 93 1.94 -10.05 1.18
N GLY A 94 2.19 -11.23 0.59
CA GLY A 94 1.59 -11.68 -0.66
C GLY A 94 0.31 -12.50 -0.50
N THR A 95 -0.16 -13.09 -1.59
CA THR A 95 -1.28 -14.03 -1.60
C THR A 95 -1.06 -15.18 -0.64
N SER A 96 -2.10 -15.60 0.06
CA SER A 96 -2.09 -16.65 1.09
C SER A 96 -1.12 -16.40 2.25
N GLY A 97 -0.62 -15.16 2.37
CA GLY A 97 0.23 -14.73 3.45
C GLY A 97 -0.54 -14.16 4.63
N ARG A 98 0.21 -13.75 5.65
CA ARG A 98 -0.31 -13.16 6.90
C ARG A 98 0.65 -12.12 7.48
N ALA A 99 0.17 -11.37 8.44
CA ALA A 99 0.92 -10.31 9.13
C ALA A 99 2.28 -10.75 9.68
N SER A 100 2.45 -12.03 10.04
CA SER A 100 3.70 -12.55 10.62
C SER A 100 4.76 -12.95 9.59
N ASP A 101 4.42 -13.11 8.32
CA ASP A 101 5.32 -13.71 7.31
C ASP A 101 6.66 -12.96 7.15
N TRP A 102 6.64 -11.65 7.21
CA TRP A 102 7.85 -10.86 7.10
C TRP A 102 8.82 -11.06 8.30
N VAL A 103 8.27 -11.37 9.48
CA VAL A 103 9.08 -11.72 10.66
C VAL A 103 9.53 -13.18 10.57
N ASP A 104 8.59 -14.09 10.32
CA ASP A 104 8.82 -15.53 10.40
C ASP A 104 9.68 -16.06 9.24
N ARG A 105 9.61 -15.43 8.06
CA ARG A 105 10.21 -15.90 6.80
C ARG A 105 11.04 -14.83 6.08
N GLY A 106 10.68 -13.54 6.25
CA GLY A 106 11.25 -12.40 5.51
C GLY A 106 12.39 -11.70 6.23
N ASP A 107 12.81 -12.19 7.40
CA ASP A 107 13.94 -11.64 8.19
C ASP A 107 13.79 -10.14 8.54
N ALA A 108 12.54 -9.67 8.62
CA ALA A 108 12.27 -8.23 8.82
C ALA A 108 12.81 -7.72 10.16
N GLU A 109 12.74 -8.54 11.21
CA GLU A 109 13.21 -8.15 12.54
C GLU A 109 14.72 -7.87 12.54
N ARG A 110 15.54 -8.78 12.02
CA ARG A 110 16.99 -8.62 11.92
C ARG A 110 17.35 -7.49 10.95
N THR A 111 16.67 -7.40 9.82
CA THR A 111 16.91 -6.40 8.77
C THR A 111 16.64 -4.97 9.28
N THR A 112 15.69 -4.78 10.18
CA THR A 112 15.34 -3.48 10.77
C THR A 112 16.03 -3.24 12.13
N ALA A 113 16.80 -4.22 12.64
CA ALA A 113 17.54 -4.05 13.90
C ALA A 113 18.52 -2.87 13.80
N GLY A 114 18.61 -2.08 14.87
CA GLY A 114 19.48 -0.90 14.93
C GLY A 114 19.05 0.28 14.04
N ARG A 115 17.90 0.19 13.35
CA ARG A 115 17.35 1.31 12.59
C ARG A 115 16.29 2.06 13.41
N PRO A 116 16.28 3.41 13.39
CA PRO A 116 15.23 4.21 14.02
C PRO A 116 13.95 4.16 13.18
N LEU A 117 13.34 2.99 13.05
CA LEU A 117 12.24 2.69 12.15
C LEU A 117 11.17 1.85 12.85
N ILE A 118 9.92 2.26 12.77
CA ILE A 118 8.77 1.41 13.10
C ILE A 118 8.38 0.65 11.82
N THR A 119 8.16 -0.67 11.93
CA THR A 119 7.64 -1.47 10.81
C THR A 119 6.28 -2.02 11.19
N VAL A 120 5.29 -1.79 10.35
CA VAL A 120 3.90 -2.25 10.53
C VAL A 120 3.56 -3.23 9.41
N MET A 121 3.19 -4.42 9.78
CA MET A 121 2.88 -5.53 8.88
C MET A 121 1.46 -6.00 9.16
N PRO A 122 0.45 -5.45 8.47
CA PRO A 122 -0.94 -5.88 8.63
C PRO A 122 -1.27 -7.08 7.75
N ASP A 123 -2.32 -7.83 8.12
CA ASP A 123 -2.99 -8.73 7.18
C ASP A 123 -3.54 -7.96 5.98
N GLY A 124 -3.46 -8.56 4.80
CA GLY A 124 -4.05 -8.10 3.54
C GLY A 124 -5.00 -9.12 2.92
N GLY A 125 -5.50 -10.06 3.71
CA GLY A 125 -6.45 -11.12 3.39
C GLY A 125 -6.97 -11.78 4.66
N PHE A 126 -8.04 -12.59 4.56
CA PHE A 126 -8.60 -13.28 5.70
C PHE A 126 -7.96 -14.67 5.88
N ASP A 127 -7.62 -15.01 7.14
CA ASP A 127 -7.24 -16.37 7.59
C ASP A 127 -6.03 -16.99 6.84
N GLY A 128 -5.18 -16.18 6.22
CA GLY A 128 -4.01 -16.65 5.46
C GLY A 128 -4.35 -17.38 4.17
N ASN A 129 -5.58 -17.25 3.68
CA ASN A 129 -6.05 -17.77 2.41
C ASN A 129 -6.27 -16.62 1.42
N GLY A 130 -6.16 -16.91 0.12
CA GLY A 130 -6.44 -15.94 -0.93
C GLY A 130 -5.73 -14.61 -0.74
N GLY A 131 -6.47 -13.52 -0.80
CA GLY A 131 -5.93 -12.20 -0.54
C GLY A 131 -6.90 -11.07 -0.90
N GLY A 132 -6.90 -10.03 -0.07
CA GLY A 132 -7.76 -8.86 -0.22
C GLY A 132 -7.42 -7.96 -1.39
N TRP A 133 -6.30 -8.21 -2.09
CA TRP A 133 -5.78 -7.36 -3.17
C TRP A 133 -5.68 -5.87 -2.78
N TYR A 134 -5.54 -5.60 -1.48
CA TYR A 134 -5.32 -4.25 -0.97
C TYR A 134 -6.30 -3.24 -1.60
N THR A 135 -7.59 -3.59 -1.66
CA THR A 135 -8.64 -2.75 -2.24
C THR A 135 -9.96 -2.96 -1.50
N ASP A 136 -10.86 -2.00 -1.58
CA ASP A 136 -12.24 -2.19 -1.16
C ASP A 136 -12.95 -3.00 -2.26
N TRP A 137 -13.41 -4.21 -1.95
CA TRP A 137 -13.97 -5.11 -2.92
C TRP A 137 -15.20 -4.54 -3.62
N ALA A 138 -15.31 -4.82 -4.92
CA ALA A 138 -16.45 -4.39 -5.72
C ALA A 138 -17.76 -5.04 -5.28
N ASP A 139 -17.71 -6.29 -4.81
CA ASP A 139 -18.84 -6.94 -4.16
C ASP A 139 -18.70 -6.93 -2.62
N PRO A 140 -19.47 -6.08 -1.92
CA PRO A 140 -19.43 -5.99 -0.46
C PRO A 140 -20.24 -7.10 0.24
N ARG A 141 -20.92 -7.99 -0.51
CA ARG A 141 -21.87 -8.98 0.03
C ARG A 141 -21.36 -10.41 -0.07
N THR A 142 -20.05 -10.59 -0.09
CA THR A 142 -19.48 -11.94 -0.06
C THR A 142 -19.72 -12.64 1.27
N ARG A 143 -19.55 -13.97 1.29
CA ARG A 143 -19.65 -14.77 2.53
C ARG A 143 -18.60 -14.40 3.59
N LEU A 144 -17.57 -13.66 3.21
CA LEU A 144 -16.51 -13.19 4.13
C LEU A 144 -16.92 -11.91 4.88
N GLY A 145 -18.06 -11.31 4.53
CA GLY A 145 -18.51 -10.03 5.04
C GLY A 145 -17.79 -8.85 4.37
N PRO A 146 -17.83 -7.65 4.97
CA PRO A 146 -17.13 -6.49 4.45
C PRO A 146 -15.65 -6.78 4.22
N SER A 147 -15.15 -6.42 3.06
CA SER A 147 -13.76 -6.64 2.63
C SER A 147 -13.17 -5.32 2.10
N ARG A 148 -13.21 -4.28 2.94
CA ARG A 148 -12.80 -2.92 2.61
C ARG A 148 -11.37 -2.69 3.08
N TRP A 149 -10.42 -3.34 2.41
CA TRP A 149 -9.02 -3.38 2.81
C TRP A 149 -8.32 -2.02 2.66
N GLU A 150 -8.59 -1.27 1.59
CA GLU A 150 -8.05 0.09 1.43
C GLU A 150 -8.58 1.02 2.52
N THR A 151 -9.88 0.98 2.82
CA THR A 151 -10.48 1.71 3.93
C THR A 151 -9.81 1.35 5.26
N PHE A 152 -9.59 0.07 5.53
CA PHE A 152 -8.92 -0.37 6.75
C PHE A 152 -7.47 0.13 6.81
N HIS A 153 -6.66 -0.19 5.80
CA HIS A 153 -5.23 0.13 5.85
C HIS A 153 -4.96 1.63 5.83
N VAL A 154 -5.61 2.36 4.92
CA VAL A 154 -5.30 3.77 4.67
C VAL A 154 -6.06 4.70 5.61
N ASN A 155 -7.37 4.51 5.74
CA ASN A 155 -8.20 5.47 6.46
C ASN A 155 -8.31 5.19 7.96
N GLN A 156 -7.99 3.96 8.39
CA GLN A 156 -8.13 3.56 9.79
C GLN A 156 -6.79 3.17 10.43
N LEU A 157 -6.03 2.23 9.85
CA LEU A 157 -4.80 1.70 10.45
C LEU A 157 -3.70 2.77 10.51
N ILE A 158 -3.45 3.52 9.43
CA ILE A 158 -2.41 4.57 9.42
C ILE A 158 -2.66 5.59 10.54
N PRO A 159 -3.81 6.27 10.65
CA PRO A 159 -4.04 7.21 11.74
C PRO A 159 -4.11 6.55 13.12
N TRP A 160 -4.51 5.28 13.20
CA TRP A 160 -4.49 4.52 14.45
C TRP A 160 -3.07 4.24 14.93
N ILE A 161 -2.14 3.88 14.04
CA ILE A 161 -0.71 3.73 14.33
C ILE A 161 -0.11 5.07 14.79
N ASP A 162 -0.41 6.17 14.11
CA ASP A 162 0.09 7.49 14.49
C ASP A 162 -0.40 7.93 15.88
N ARG A 163 -1.61 7.52 16.27
CA ARG A 163 -2.18 7.82 17.59
C ARG A 163 -1.57 6.97 18.70
N ASN A 164 -1.23 5.72 18.43
CA ASN A 164 -0.75 4.77 19.43
C ASN A 164 0.77 4.72 19.55
N LEU A 165 1.51 5.17 18.53
CA LEU A 165 2.97 5.11 18.48
C LEU A 165 3.58 6.51 18.23
N ARG A 166 4.84 6.66 18.59
CA ARG A 166 5.60 7.88 18.34
C ARG A 166 6.12 7.91 16.90
N THR A 167 5.23 8.16 15.98
CA THR A 167 5.52 8.26 14.56
C THR A 167 5.89 9.68 14.16
N VAL A 168 6.56 9.85 13.01
CA VAL A 168 6.56 11.08 12.22
C VAL A 168 5.30 11.03 11.35
N PRO A 169 4.22 11.79 11.68
CA PRO A 169 2.89 11.52 11.13
C PRO A 169 2.66 12.09 9.73
N GLY A 170 3.63 12.81 9.15
CA GLY A 170 3.56 13.36 7.80
C GLY A 170 4.00 12.37 6.72
N ARG A 171 3.81 12.76 5.46
CA ARG A 171 4.29 12.03 4.28
C ARG A 171 5.78 11.69 4.40
N GLU A 172 6.57 12.65 4.85
CA GLU A 172 8.02 12.55 5.03
C GLU A 172 8.45 11.42 5.98
N GLY A 173 7.55 11.01 6.87
CA GLY A 173 7.77 9.93 7.83
C GLY A 173 7.15 8.59 7.43
N ARG A 174 6.55 8.43 6.23
CA ARG A 174 5.90 7.18 5.84
C ARG A 174 6.43 6.62 4.54
N ALA A 175 6.63 5.30 4.54
CA ALA A 175 6.93 4.51 3.36
C ALA A 175 6.06 3.26 3.33
N ILE A 176 5.93 2.68 2.15
CA ILE A 176 5.17 1.47 1.92
C ILE A 176 5.95 0.53 1.03
N ALA A 177 5.94 -0.75 1.34
CA ALA A 177 6.58 -1.79 0.53
C ALA A 177 5.79 -3.10 0.64
N GLY A 178 6.02 -4.01 -0.27
CA GLY A 178 5.40 -5.33 -0.18
C GLY A 178 5.92 -6.30 -1.21
N LEU A 179 5.62 -7.58 -0.98
CA LEU A 179 5.97 -8.66 -1.89
C LEU A 179 4.73 -9.14 -2.67
N SER A 180 4.92 -9.59 -3.91
CA SER A 180 3.86 -10.23 -4.69
C SER A 180 2.59 -9.36 -4.75
N GLN A 181 1.42 -9.88 -4.37
CA GLN A 181 0.18 -9.13 -4.20
C GLN A 181 0.36 -7.88 -3.29
N GLY A 182 1.20 -7.98 -2.24
CA GLY A 182 1.55 -6.84 -1.38
C GLY A 182 2.38 -5.78 -2.11
N GLY A 183 3.20 -6.17 -3.10
CA GLY A 183 3.90 -5.25 -3.99
C GLY A 183 2.94 -4.47 -4.90
N PHE A 184 1.89 -5.13 -5.42
CA PHE A 184 0.76 -4.45 -6.05
C PHE A 184 0.10 -3.47 -5.07
N GLY A 185 -0.27 -3.93 -3.87
CA GLY A 185 -0.94 -3.11 -2.86
C GLY A 185 -0.13 -1.88 -2.47
N ALA A 186 1.19 -2.03 -2.29
CA ALA A 186 2.08 -0.92 -1.96
C ALA A 186 2.13 0.14 -3.07
N MET A 187 2.26 -0.28 -4.34
CA MET A 187 2.27 0.64 -5.49
C MET A 187 0.89 1.24 -5.76
N SER A 188 -0.19 0.48 -5.58
CA SER A 188 -1.57 0.96 -5.74
C SER A 188 -1.90 2.04 -4.70
N TYR A 189 -1.61 1.78 -3.41
CA TYR A 189 -1.85 2.80 -2.37
C TYR A 189 -0.97 4.03 -2.56
N ALA A 190 0.30 3.85 -2.95
CA ALA A 190 1.18 4.98 -3.25
C ALA A 190 0.65 5.85 -4.39
N ALA A 191 0.11 5.25 -5.45
CA ALA A 191 -0.46 5.97 -6.58
C ALA A 191 -1.84 6.59 -6.28
N ARG A 192 -2.64 5.96 -5.41
CA ARG A 192 -3.96 6.46 -5.01
C ARG A 192 -3.90 7.48 -3.87
N HIS A 193 -2.85 7.44 -3.04
CA HIS A 193 -2.64 8.31 -1.88
C HIS A 193 -1.22 8.89 -1.84
N PRO A 194 -0.77 9.61 -2.89
CA PRO A 194 0.62 10.08 -3.01
C PRO A 194 1.02 11.08 -1.92
N GLU A 195 0.06 11.71 -1.25
CA GLU A 195 0.33 12.62 -0.12
C GLU A 195 0.62 11.88 1.19
N LEU A 196 0.47 10.55 1.24
CA LEU A 196 0.73 9.77 2.46
C LEU A 196 2.14 9.19 2.53
N PHE A 197 2.79 8.95 1.39
CA PHE A 197 4.04 8.19 1.33
C PHE A 197 5.14 8.94 0.59
N VAL A 198 6.35 8.92 1.14
CA VAL A 198 7.55 9.48 0.51
C VAL A 198 8.30 8.46 -0.34
N SER A 199 8.07 7.18 -0.07
CA SER A 199 8.69 6.05 -0.79
C SER A 199 7.72 4.88 -0.92
N ALA A 200 7.77 4.19 -2.07
CA ALA A 200 7.09 2.93 -2.31
C ALA A 200 8.06 1.90 -2.93
N ALA A 201 7.92 0.63 -2.53
CA ALA A 201 8.71 -0.46 -3.09
C ALA A 201 7.86 -1.70 -3.39
N SER A 202 8.22 -2.41 -4.46
CA SER A 202 7.61 -3.67 -4.88
C SER A 202 8.70 -4.74 -5.01
N PHE A 203 8.51 -5.86 -4.34
CA PHE A 203 9.38 -7.03 -4.40
C PHE A 203 8.64 -8.15 -5.13
N SER A 204 9.02 -8.46 -6.35
CA SER A 204 8.31 -9.42 -7.22
C SER A 204 6.80 -9.17 -7.24
N GLY A 205 6.39 -7.91 -7.29
CA GLY A 205 4.97 -7.55 -7.26
C GLY A 205 4.31 -7.57 -8.64
N ALA A 206 3.01 -7.24 -8.67
CA ALA A 206 2.23 -7.11 -9.89
C ALA A 206 1.76 -5.65 -10.12
N PRO A 207 2.65 -4.66 -10.32
CA PRO A 207 2.27 -3.25 -10.41
C PRO A 207 1.62 -2.84 -11.73
N ASP A 208 1.44 -3.76 -12.66
CA ASP A 208 0.58 -3.62 -13.84
C ASP A 208 -0.38 -4.80 -13.92
N ILE A 209 -1.65 -4.54 -13.69
CA ILE A 209 -2.73 -5.54 -13.80
C ILE A 209 -3.78 -5.15 -14.86
N ALA A 210 -3.69 -3.95 -15.42
CA ALA A 210 -4.75 -3.44 -16.28
C ALA A 210 -4.30 -2.43 -17.34
N HIS A 211 -3.03 -2.01 -17.38
CA HIS A 211 -2.52 -1.02 -18.36
C HIS A 211 -2.03 -1.72 -19.63
N ASP A 212 -1.12 -2.67 -19.52
CA ASP A 212 -0.67 -3.47 -20.65
C ASP A 212 -1.69 -4.57 -20.97
N PRO A 213 -2.16 -4.68 -22.24
CA PRO A 213 -3.18 -5.64 -22.62
C PRO A 213 -2.78 -7.12 -22.44
N ILE A 214 -1.50 -7.45 -22.67
CA ILE A 214 -1.00 -8.82 -22.58
C ILE A 214 -0.86 -9.22 -21.11
N VAL A 215 -0.18 -8.37 -20.32
CA VAL A 215 -0.01 -8.58 -18.87
C VAL A 215 -1.35 -8.67 -18.16
N SER A 216 -2.33 -7.86 -18.57
CA SER A 216 -3.65 -7.82 -17.93
C SER A 216 -4.45 -9.13 -18.07
N VAL A 217 -4.20 -9.94 -19.11
CA VAL A 217 -4.85 -11.25 -19.26
C VAL A 217 -4.38 -12.20 -18.14
N GLY A 218 -3.07 -12.32 -17.94
CA GLY A 218 -2.50 -13.13 -16.87
C GLY A 218 -2.94 -12.64 -15.48
N ALA A 219 -2.85 -11.34 -15.25
CA ALA A 219 -3.26 -10.72 -13.99
C ALA A 219 -4.76 -10.96 -13.68
N THR A 220 -5.64 -10.86 -14.67
CA THR A 220 -7.07 -11.17 -14.51
C THR A 220 -7.27 -12.63 -14.08
N GLY A 221 -6.55 -13.57 -14.71
CA GLY A 221 -6.60 -14.99 -14.35
C GLY A 221 -6.18 -15.23 -12.89
N VAL A 222 -5.08 -14.61 -12.46
CA VAL A 222 -4.57 -14.74 -11.08
C VAL A 222 -5.57 -14.15 -10.08
N VAL A 223 -6.10 -12.95 -10.31
CA VAL A 223 -7.08 -12.31 -9.41
C VAL A 223 -8.33 -13.17 -9.28
N SER A 224 -8.87 -13.67 -10.40
CA SER A 224 -10.05 -14.52 -10.43
C SER A 224 -9.82 -15.86 -9.73
N TYR A 225 -8.64 -16.47 -9.93
CA TYR A 225 -8.26 -17.70 -9.24
C TYR A 225 -8.13 -17.51 -7.72
N VAL A 226 -7.48 -16.42 -7.29
CA VAL A 226 -7.35 -16.09 -5.86
C VAL A 226 -8.71 -15.88 -5.22
N ALA A 227 -9.61 -15.15 -5.85
CA ALA A 227 -10.97 -14.95 -5.36
C ALA A 227 -11.74 -16.28 -5.24
N ALA A 228 -11.70 -17.12 -6.28
CA ALA A 228 -12.46 -18.35 -6.33
C ALA A 228 -11.86 -19.48 -5.47
N ALA A 229 -10.59 -19.79 -5.66
CA ALA A 229 -9.92 -20.91 -5.01
C ALA A 229 -9.36 -20.56 -3.63
N GLY A 230 -8.83 -19.33 -3.45
CA GLY A 230 -8.28 -18.87 -2.18
C GLY A 230 -9.35 -18.42 -1.21
N ASP A 231 -10.17 -17.45 -1.63
CA ASP A 231 -11.18 -16.82 -0.77
C ASP A 231 -12.55 -17.52 -0.85
N GLY A 232 -12.78 -18.37 -1.86
CA GLY A 232 -14.03 -19.08 -2.09
C GLY A 232 -15.22 -18.14 -2.33
N VAL A 233 -14.98 -17.06 -3.06
CA VAL A 233 -15.98 -16.07 -3.47
C VAL A 233 -16.08 -16.02 -4.99
N HIS A 234 -17.03 -15.22 -5.52
CA HIS A 234 -17.14 -15.07 -6.97
C HIS A 234 -15.84 -14.52 -7.57
N PRO A 235 -15.37 -15.01 -8.74
CA PRO A 235 -14.15 -14.55 -9.40
C PRO A 235 -14.06 -13.04 -9.58
N ASP A 236 -15.22 -12.37 -9.76
CA ASP A 236 -15.33 -10.93 -9.97
C ASP A 236 -15.52 -10.12 -8.67
N ALA A 237 -15.46 -10.75 -7.49
CA ALA A 237 -15.78 -10.07 -6.23
C ALA A 237 -14.85 -8.90 -5.93
N ILE A 238 -13.57 -8.99 -6.29
CA ILE A 238 -12.53 -8.03 -5.92
C ILE A 238 -12.64 -6.73 -6.73
N PHE A 239 -12.49 -6.78 -8.04
CA PHE A 239 -12.51 -5.59 -8.89
C PHE A 239 -13.76 -5.49 -9.79
N GLY A 240 -14.67 -6.46 -9.74
CA GLY A 240 -15.74 -6.64 -10.72
C GLY A 240 -15.25 -7.32 -12.00
N SER A 241 -16.16 -7.65 -12.91
CA SER A 241 -15.81 -8.29 -14.19
C SER A 241 -14.83 -7.42 -14.99
N ARG A 242 -13.87 -8.05 -15.67
CA ARG A 242 -12.80 -7.33 -16.39
C ARG A 242 -13.35 -6.42 -17.50
N LEU A 243 -14.41 -6.80 -18.18
CA LEU A 243 -15.03 -6.00 -19.23
C LEU A 243 -16.01 -4.96 -18.66
N GLY A 244 -16.92 -5.37 -17.79
CA GLY A 244 -17.95 -4.48 -17.23
C GLY A 244 -17.40 -3.43 -16.27
N ASN A 245 -16.30 -3.74 -15.57
CA ASN A 245 -15.69 -2.91 -14.55
C ASN A 245 -14.26 -2.46 -14.92
N ALA A 246 -13.93 -2.38 -16.22
CA ALA A 246 -12.59 -2.02 -16.68
C ALA A 246 -12.03 -0.73 -16.06
N ILE A 247 -12.88 0.26 -15.77
CA ILE A 247 -12.46 1.50 -15.11
C ILE A 247 -12.08 1.25 -13.64
N ASN A 248 -12.77 0.34 -12.95
CA ASN A 248 -12.41 -0.04 -11.59
C ASN A 248 -11.04 -0.73 -11.54
N TRP A 249 -10.78 -1.69 -12.42
CA TRP A 249 -9.48 -2.33 -12.57
C TRP A 249 -8.37 -1.29 -12.79
N ARG A 250 -8.55 -0.41 -13.78
CA ARG A 250 -7.58 0.65 -14.10
C ARG A 250 -7.46 1.71 -13.01
N GLY A 251 -8.50 1.95 -12.23
CA GLY A 251 -8.52 2.89 -11.11
C GLY A 251 -7.74 2.41 -9.88
N HIS A 252 -7.36 1.13 -9.84
CA HIS A 252 -6.49 0.55 -8.81
C HIS A 252 -5.14 0.09 -9.36
N ASP A 253 -4.96 0.15 -10.68
CA ASP A 253 -3.76 -0.30 -11.36
C ASP A 253 -2.63 0.75 -11.28
N PRO A 254 -1.48 0.42 -10.65
CA PRO A 254 -0.36 1.34 -10.51
C PRO A 254 0.18 1.87 -11.84
N ALA A 255 0.24 1.04 -12.88
CA ALA A 255 0.74 1.47 -14.19
C ALA A 255 -0.18 2.50 -14.86
N THR A 256 -1.50 2.34 -14.74
CA THR A 256 -2.48 3.36 -15.18
C THR A 256 -2.34 4.65 -14.38
N LEU A 257 -2.15 4.54 -13.05
CA LEU A 257 -2.06 5.68 -12.13
C LEU A 257 -0.62 6.20 -11.94
N ALA A 258 0.35 5.69 -12.69
CA ALA A 258 1.76 6.06 -12.56
C ALA A 258 2.04 7.59 -12.56
N PRO A 259 1.30 8.45 -13.28
CA PRO A 259 1.50 9.90 -13.19
C PRO A 259 1.42 10.47 -11.77
N ASN A 260 0.66 9.83 -10.85
CA ASN A 260 0.51 10.24 -9.47
C ASN A 260 1.76 9.98 -8.61
N LEU A 261 2.68 9.13 -9.08
CA LEU A 261 3.90 8.73 -8.36
C LEU A 261 5.06 9.73 -8.50
N ARG A 262 4.88 10.82 -9.27
CA ARG A 262 5.91 11.85 -9.44
C ARG A 262 6.35 12.43 -8.09
N GLY A 263 7.66 12.55 -7.91
CA GLY A 263 8.24 13.08 -6.67
C GLY A 263 8.22 12.11 -5.49
N MET A 264 7.99 10.81 -5.75
CA MET A 264 8.13 9.73 -4.77
C MET A 264 9.36 8.89 -5.09
N ARG A 265 10.07 8.41 -4.07
CA ARG A 265 11.13 7.43 -4.28
C ARG A 265 10.49 6.07 -4.55
N LEU A 266 10.76 5.52 -5.73
CA LEU A 266 10.26 4.21 -6.14
C LEU A 266 11.39 3.18 -6.19
N ALA A 267 11.10 1.92 -5.80
CA ALA A 267 12.01 0.80 -5.95
C ALA A 267 11.24 -0.45 -6.43
N LEU A 268 11.79 -1.12 -7.43
CA LEU A 268 11.25 -2.31 -8.06
C LEU A 268 12.34 -3.39 -8.03
N HIS A 269 12.02 -4.55 -7.49
CA HIS A 269 12.91 -5.71 -7.45
C HIS A 269 12.17 -6.90 -8.06
N THR A 270 12.81 -7.64 -8.96
CA THR A 270 12.18 -8.78 -9.66
C THR A 270 13.23 -9.73 -10.24
N ALA A 271 12.81 -10.95 -10.53
CA ALA A 271 13.57 -11.93 -11.30
C ALA A 271 12.69 -12.58 -12.38
N THR A 272 13.27 -13.42 -13.23
CA THR A 272 12.58 -13.99 -14.40
C THR A 272 11.79 -15.27 -14.11
N GLY A 273 11.91 -15.84 -12.91
CA GLY A 273 11.39 -17.18 -12.59
C GLY A 273 12.38 -18.32 -12.94
N VAL A 274 13.50 -18.00 -13.59
CA VAL A 274 14.58 -18.97 -13.76
C VAL A 274 15.30 -19.16 -12.42
N PRO A 275 15.45 -20.40 -11.92
CA PRO A 275 16.08 -20.65 -10.63
C PRO A 275 17.45 -20.01 -10.49
N GLY A 276 17.74 -19.51 -9.31
CA GLY A 276 18.97 -18.80 -8.99
C GLY A 276 19.61 -19.28 -7.67
N PRO A 277 20.62 -18.56 -7.18
CA PRO A 277 21.48 -19.02 -6.08
C PRO A 277 20.79 -19.13 -4.73
N LEU A 278 19.59 -18.58 -4.54
CA LEU A 278 18.83 -18.68 -3.30
C LEU A 278 17.69 -19.68 -3.37
N ASP A 279 17.52 -20.36 -4.50
CA ASP A 279 16.54 -21.43 -4.66
C ASP A 279 17.06 -22.78 -4.12
N PRO A 280 16.17 -23.68 -3.67
CA PRO A 280 16.55 -25.03 -3.32
C PRO A 280 17.02 -25.82 -4.57
N PRO A 281 17.76 -26.94 -4.40
CA PRO A 281 18.21 -27.75 -5.53
C PRO A 281 17.09 -28.26 -6.46
N VAL A 282 15.88 -28.40 -5.93
CA VAL A 282 14.67 -28.71 -6.70
C VAL A 282 13.70 -27.52 -6.51
N PRO A 283 13.67 -26.58 -7.46
CA PRO A 283 12.79 -25.42 -7.38
C PRO A 283 11.31 -25.81 -7.56
N ASP A 284 10.42 -25.03 -6.95
CA ASP A 284 8.97 -25.17 -7.12
C ASP A 284 8.54 -24.59 -8.49
N PRO A 285 7.98 -25.40 -9.41
CA PRO A 285 7.50 -24.92 -10.71
C PRO A 285 6.43 -23.82 -10.60
N ALA A 286 5.59 -23.84 -9.55
CA ALA A 286 4.60 -22.81 -9.33
C ALA A 286 5.28 -21.47 -8.97
N ALA A 287 6.30 -21.47 -8.12
CA ALA A 287 7.09 -20.28 -7.80
C ALA A 287 7.82 -19.72 -9.03
N MET A 288 8.33 -20.60 -9.92
CA MET A 288 8.93 -20.18 -11.19
C MET A 288 7.90 -19.46 -12.08
N GLY A 289 6.71 -20.06 -12.28
CA GLY A 289 5.66 -19.50 -13.13
C GLY A 289 5.10 -18.18 -12.60
N ILE A 290 4.90 -18.07 -11.28
CA ILE A 290 4.41 -16.83 -10.66
C ILE A 290 5.45 -15.73 -10.80
N GLU A 291 6.75 -16.00 -10.57
CA GLU A 291 7.79 -14.99 -10.74
C GLU A 291 7.87 -14.49 -12.20
N ALA A 292 7.72 -15.36 -13.18
CA ALA A 292 7.66 -14.95 -14.58
C ALA A 292 6.50 -13.98 -14.88
N LEU A 293 5.32 -14.22 -14.28
CA LEU A 293 4.16 -13.32 -14.42
C LEU A 293 4.39 -11.97 -13.72
N THR A 294 4.93 -11.98 -12.49
CA THR A 294 5.21 -10.75 -11.75
C THR A 294 6.38 -9.96 -12.36
N HIS A 295 7.35 -10.67 -12.95
CA HIS A 295 8.41 -10.05 -13.75
C HIS A 295 7.83 -9.29 -14.95
N ALA A 296 6.97 -9.93 -15.76
CA ALA A 296 6.34 -9.29 -16.90
C ALA A 296 5.56 -8.02 -16.47
N SER A 297 4.83 -8.09 -15.36
CA SER A 297 4.11 -6.95 -14.78
C SER A 297 5.06 -5.84 -14.30
N THR A 298 6.15 -6.19 -13.64
CA THR A 298 7.15 -5.23 -13.17
C THR A 298 7.89 -4.55 -14.32
N VAL A 299 8.28 -5.31 -15.37
CA VAL A 299 8.89 -4.78 -16.59
C VAL A 299 7.94 -3.79 -17.30
N SER A 300 6.68 -4.15 -17.46
CA SER A 300 5.66 -3.26 -18.05
C SER A 300 5.53 -1.96 -17.26
N PHE A 301 5.44 -2.06 -15.94
CA PHE A 301 5.36 -0.89 -15.08
C PHE A 301 6.63 -0.03 -15.13
N HIS A 302 7.82 -0.62 -15.12
CA HIS A 302 9.08 0.11 -15.25
C HIS A 302 9.13 0.88 -16.56
N ARG A 303 8.82 0.24 -17.69
CA ARG A 303 8.71 0.90 -19.01
C ARG A 303 7.70 2.07 -18.98
N ARG A 304 6.60 1.89 -18.24
CA ARG A 304 5.61 2.97 -18.07
C ARG A 304 6.17 4.14 -17.28
N LEU A 305 6.95 3.90 -16.22
CA LEU A 305 7.63 4.95 -15.47
C LEU A 305 8.65 5.69 -16.33
N ASP A 306 9.45 4.96 -17.11
CA ASP A 306 10.44 5.55 -18.03
C ASP A 306 9.77 6.44 -19.09
N ALA A 307 8.69 5.95 -19.72
CA ALA A 307 7.92 6.74 -20.70
C ALA A 307 7.29 8.01 -20.11
N LEU A 308 7.13 8.06 -18.79
CA LEU A 308 6.63 9.22 -18.05
C LEU A 308 7.77 10.04 -17.43
N GLU A 309 9.02 9.66 -17.61
CA GLU A 309 10.20 10.29 -16.99
C GLU A 309 10.07 10.33 -15.44
N ILE A 310 9.58 9.23 -14.84
CA ILE A 310 9.47 9.06 -13.39
C ILE A 310 10.61 8.16 -12.93
N PRO A 311 11.61 8.70 -12.20
CA PRO A 311 12.75 7.91 -11.76
C PRO A 311 12.34 6.77 -10.83
N SER A 312 12.90 5.58 -11.05
CA SER A 312 12.78 4.43 -10.18
C SER A 312 14.11 3.71 -10.02
N HIS A 313 14.32 3.10 -8.85
CA HIS A 313 15.36 2.09 -8.71
C HIS A 313 14.81 0.76 -9.23
N TYR A 314 15.40 0.23 -10.29
CA TYR A 314 15.00 -1.03 -10.89
C TYR A 314 16.13 -2.06 -10.73
N ASP A 315 15.88 -3.12 -9.97
CA ASP A 315 16.79 -4.25 -9.71
C ASP A 315 16.18 -5.52 -10.29
N ASP A 316 16.41 -5.74 -11.60
CA ASP A 316 16.13 -7.02 -12.26
C ASP A 316 17.36 -7.90 -12.10
N TYR A 317 17.32 -8.82 -11.16
CA TYR A 317 18.44 -9.70 -10.85
C TYR A 317 18.45 -10.99 -11.66
N VAL A 318 17.55 -11.11 -12.62
CA VAL A 318 17.45 -12.17 -13.65
C VAL A 318 17.15 -13.54 -13.05
N LEU A 319 18.05 -14.12 -12.25
CA LEU A 319 17.90 -15.48 -11.69
C LEU A 319 17.25 -15.45 -10.31
N GLY A 320 16.12 -16.12 -10.17
CA GLY A 320 15.36 -16.23 -8.93
C GLY A 320 13.91 -16.61 -9.16
N THR A 321 13.31 -17.24 -8.16
CA THR A 321 11.91 -17.64 -8.15
C THR A 321 11.10 -16.87 -7.10
N HIS A 322 9.78 -17.08 -7.06
CA HIS A 322 8.84 -16.35 -6.20
C HIS A 322 8.86 -16.84 -4.75
N THR A 323 9.97 -16.56 -4.04
CA THR A 323 10.24 -17.13 -2.71
C THR A 323 10.83 -16.14 -1.72
N PHE A 324 10.63 -16.40 -0.43
CA PHE A 324 11.07 -15.54 0.67
C PHE A 324 12.58 -15.24 0.72
N PRO A 325 13.50 -16.13 0.38
CA PRO A 325 14.93 -15.81 0.37
C PRO A 325 15.26 -14.59 -0.50
N TYR A 326 14.60 -14.42 -1.65
CA TYR A 326 14.76 -13.26 -2.52
C TYR A 326 14.15 -12.01 -1.91
N TRP A 327 12.92 -12.09 -1.38
CA TRP A 327 12.26 -10.93 -0.75
C TRP A 327 12.98 -10.46 0.51
N ALA A 328 13.53 -11.37 1.31
CA ALA A 328 14.39 -11.02 2.44
C ALA A 328 15.68 -10.30 1.99
N ARG A 329 16.29 -10.75 0.87
CA ARG A 329 17.41 -10.05 0.23
C ARG A 329 17.01 -8.64 -0.22
N ASP A 330 15.85 -8.52 -0.85
CA ASP A 330 15.38 -7.25 -1.41
C ASP A 330 15.05 -6.26 -0.29
N LEU A 331 14.42 -6.71 0.79
CA LEU A 331 14.19 -5.89 1.98
C LEU A 331 15.53 -5.39 2.56
N ARG A 332 16.55 -6.26 2.71
CA ARG A 332 17.88 -5.86 3.19
C ARG A 332 18.51 -4.78 2.31
N ARG A 333 18.40 -4.91 0.97
CA ARG A 333 18.90 -3.92 0.01
C ARG A 333 18.11 -2.61 0.07
N HIS A 334 16.81 -2.70 0.32
CA HIS A 334 15.91 -1.56 0.34
C HIS A 334 16.07 -0.66 1.58
N ILE A 335 16.31 -1.23 2.78
CA ILE A 335 16.28 -0.48 4.06
C ILE A 335 17.30 0.66 4.11
N GLY A 336 18.53 0.46 3.66
CA GLY A 336 19.55 1.52 3.67
C GLY A 336 19.15 2.74 2.83
N PRO A 337 18.81 2.58 1.55
CA PRO A 337 18.26 3.65 0.71
C PRO A 337 16.99 4.29 1.29
N LEU A 338 16.08 3.51 1.90
CA LEU A 338 14.88 4.04 2.55
C LEU A 338 15.22 4.98 3.71
N MET A 339 16.16 4.59 4.58
CA MET A 339 16.58 5.44 5.70
C MET A 339 17.22 6.75 5.22
N ARG A 340 17.95 6.75 4.10
CA ARG A 340 18.43 7.99 3.46
C ARG A 340 17.29 8.87 2.95
N THR A 341 16.23 8.25 2.41
CA THR A 341 15.02 8.98 1.99
C THR A 341 14.32 9.65 3.17
N PHE A 342 14.22 9.00 4.31
CA PHE A 342 13.66 9.62 5.52
C PHE A 342 14.54 10.75 6.08
N ALA A 343 15.85 10.64 5.93
CA ALA A 343 16.78 11.69 6.35
C ALA A 343 16.74 12.94 5.44
N ALA A 344 16.41 12.77 4.15
CA ALA A 344 16.28 13.83 3.16
C ALA A 344 15.05 13.58 2.27
N PRO A 345 13.83 13.78 2.80
CA PRO A 345 12.61 13.41 2.08
C PRO A 345 12.37 14.32 0.87
N PRO A 346 11.92 13.76 -0.27
CA PRO A 346 11.46 14.53 -1.42
C PRO A 346 10.38 15.54 -1.03
N ARG A 347 10.53 16.76 -1.51
CA ARG A 347 9.56 17.84 -1.24
C ARG A 347 8.21 17.55 -1.87
N PRO A 348 7.09 17.99 -1.24
CA PRO A 348 5.79 18.00 -1.87
C PRO A 348 5.81 18.76 -3.20
N PRO A 349 4.97 18.38 -4.19
CA PRO A 349 4.91 19.06 -5.47
C PRO A 349 4.44 20.52 -5.30
N ALA A 350 5.10 21.47 -6.00
CA ALA A 350 4.67 22.87 -6.00
C ALA A 350 3.33 23.08 -6.72
N LYS A 351 3.06 22.25 -7.73
CA LYS A 351 1.76 22.17 -8.41
C LYS A 351 1.27 20.74 -8.34
N VAL A 352 0.01 20.56 -7.97
CA VAL A 352 -0.61 19.25 -7.79
C VAL A 352 -1.18 18.76 -9.11
N SER A 353 -0.81 17.55 -9.50
CA SER A 353 -1.47 16.79 -10.55
C SER A 353 -1.94 15.46 -9.98
N TYR A 354 -3.16 15.06 -10.28
CA TYR A 354 -3.74 13.82 -9.77
C TYR A 354 -4.76 13.21 -10.72
N LEU A 355 -4.63 11.91 -10.97
CA LEU A 355 -5.51 11.09 -11.79
C LEU A 355 -6.29 10.13 -10.91
N SER A 356 -7.62 10.10 -11.03
CA SER A 356 -8.47 9.16 -10.28
C SER A 356 -9.62 8.65 -11.13
N ALA A 357 -10.04 7.41 -10.86
CA ALA A 357 -11.29 6.83 -11.36
C ALA A 357 -12.45 6.99 -10.37
N ASP A 358 -12.19 7.48 -9.17
CA ASP A 358 -13.20 7.66 -8.14
C ASP A 358 -14.05 8.91 -8.41
N PRO A 359 -15.36 8.84 -8.16
CA PRO A 359 -16.25 9.97 -8.38
C PRO A 359 -16.03 11.13 -7.41
N ALA A 360 -15.39 10.87 -6.29
CA ALA A 360 -14.95 11.87 -5.32
C ALA A 360 -13.61 11.47 -4.73
N TRP A 361 -12.71 12.43 -4.58
CA TRP A 361 -11.38 12.21 -4.02
C TRP A 361 -10.83 13.49 -3.37
N THR A 362 -9.91 13.32 -2.44
CA THR A 362 -9.17 14.41 -1.80
C THR A 362 -7.69 14.07 -1.82
N GLN A 363 -6.86 14.95 -2.44
CA GLN A 363 -5.42 14.77 -2.53
C GLN A 363 -4.70 16.12 -2.38
N TRP A 364 -3.66 16.17 -1.58
CA TRP A 364 -2.89 17.40 -1.33
C TRP A 364 -3.75 18.59 -0.90
N GLY A 365 -4.87 18.32 -0.21
CA GLY A 365 -5.84 19.30 0.20
C GLY A 365 -6.84 19.76 -0.87
N TRP A 366 -6.70 19.33 -2.13
CA TRP A 366 -7.70 19.49 -3.18
C TRP A 366 -8.77 18.42 -3.03
N THR A 367 -10.04 18.84 -3.09
CA THR A 367 -11.18 17.91 -3.17
C THR A 367 -11.91 18.11 -4.49
N VAL A 368 -12.19 17.05 -5.20
CA VAL A 368 -13.03 17.04 -6.41
C VAL A 368 -14.16 16.05 -6.21
N SER A 369 -15.40 16.48 -6.46
CA SER A 369 -16.60 15.64 -6.45
C SER A 369 -17.33 15.76 -7.77
N LEU A 370 -17.58 14.64 -8.42
CA LEU A 370 -18.23 14.55 -9.74
C LEU A 370 -19.68 14.08 -9.60
N LYS A 371 -20.58 14.65 -10.40
CA LYS A 371 -21.97 14.17 -10.53
C LYS A 371 -22.26 13.77 -11.97
N PRO A 372 -22.99 12.66 -12.18
CA PRO A 372 -23.53 11.72 -11.20
C PRO A 372 -22.41 10.90 -10.52
N SER A 373 -22.55 10.71 -9.20
CA SER A 373 -21.50 10.09 -8.34
C SER A 373 -21.41 8.56 -8.46
N LYS A 374 -22.41 7.91 -9.07
CA LYS A 374 -22.47 6.44 -9.15
C LYS A 374 -21.61 5.84 -10.29
N ALA A 375 -21.24 6.64 -11.30
CA ALA A 375 -20.47 6.15 -12.43
C ALA A 375 -18.96 6.42 -12.20
N ARG A 376 -18.16 5.37 -12.03
CA ARG A 376 -16.70 5.50 -12.05
C ARG A 376 -16.25 5.97 -13.43
N ARG A 377 -15.43 7.00 -13.47
CA ARG A 377 -14.84 7.56 -14.69
C ARG A 377 -13.59 8.33 -14.34
N PHE A 378 -12.59 8.28 -15.19
CA PHE A 378 -11.38 9.03 -14.92
C PHE A 378 -11.62 10.53 -14.91
N SER A 379 -11.04 11.18 -13.90
CA SER A 379 -10.82 12.62 -13.82
C SER A 379 -9.36 12.90 -13.58
N ALA A 380 -8.83 13.99 -14.15
CA ALA A 380 -7.46 14.40 -13.97
C ALA A 380 -7.40 15.89 -13.63
N LEU A 381 -6.92 16.20 -12.43
CA LEU A 381 -6.48 17.52 -12.04
C LEU A 381 -5.04 17.70 -12.52
N THR A 382 -4.70 18.83 -13.10
CA THR A 382 -3.36 19.09 -13.62
C THR A 382 -2.90 20.49 -13.24
N ASP A 383 -1.63 20.60 -12.81
CA ASP A 383 -0.93 21.84 -12.46
C ASP A 383 -1.69 22.73 -11.46
N ALA A 384 -2.38 22.11 -10.51
CA ALA A 384 -3.23 22.83 -9.57
C ALA A 384 -2.40 23.62 -8.55
N SER A 385 -2.74 24.89 -8.41
CA SER A 385 -2.11 25.89 -7.53
C SER A 385 -3.14 26.91 -7.03
N ALA A 386 -2.71 27.83 -6.18
CA ALA A 386 -3.59 28.91 -5.71
C ALA A 386 -4.10 29.84 -6.83
N THR A 387 -3.50 29.81 -8.02
CA THR A 387 -3.87 30.69 -9.15
C THR A 387 -4.69 29.97 -10.23
N GLY A 388 -4.90 28.67 -10.12
CA GLY A 388 -5.71 27.91 -11.07
C GLY A 388 -5.27 26.49 -11.28
N PHE A 389 -5.95 25.79 -12.19
CA PHE A 389 -5.72 24.40 -12.55
C PHE A 389 -6.39 24.05 -13.88
N ALA A 390 -6.02 22.92 -14.45
CA ALA A 390 -6.80 22.24 -15.46
C ALA A 390 -7.53 21.03 -14.84
N LEU A 391 -8.80 20.82 -15.18
CA LEU A 391 -9.55 19.63 -14.78
C LEU A 391 -10.15 18.96 -16.02
N ARG A 392 -9.71 17.75 -16.30
CA ARG A 392 -10.30 16.87 -17.32
C ARG A 392 -11.30 15.93 -16.64
N ALA A 393 -12.57 16.16 -16.86
CA ALA A 393 -13.65 15.39 -16.25
C ALA A 393 -14.92 15.42 -17.13
N ALA A 394 -15.87 14.53 -16.84
CA ALA A 394 -17.20 14.53 -17.41
C ALA A 394 -18.24 14.83 -16.31
N GLY A 395 -19.35 15.49 -16.69
CA GLY A 395 -20.43 15.86 -15.77
C GLY A 395 -20.16 17.16 -15.01
N THR A 396 -20.89 17.35 -13.91
CA THR A 396 -20.72 18.51 -13.01
C THR A 396 -19.61 18.22 -12.01
N ALA A 397 -18.67 19.14 -11.83
CA ALA A 397 -17.61 19.01 -10.85
C ALA A 397 -17.68 20.10 -9.78
N THR A 398 -17.71 19.71 -8.53
CA THR A 398 -17.47 20.61 -7.39
C THR A 398 -16.01 20.48 -6.95
N VAL A 399 -15.32 21.60 -6.88
CA VAL A 399 -13.90 21.66 -6.51
C VAL A 399 -13.76 22.47 -5.23
N THR A 400 -12.99 21.93 -4.26
CA THR A 400 -12.54 22.66 -3.07
C THR A 400 -11.01 22.72 -3.09
N THR A 401 -10.46 23.93 -2.93
CA THR A 401 -9.01 24.15 -2.90
C THR A 401 -8.40 23.81 -1.54
N PRO A 402 -7.07 23.66 -1.43
CA PRO A 402 -6.39 23.74 -0.14
C PRO A 402 -6.69 25.07 0.59
N ALA A 403 -6.35 25.14 1.88
CA ALA A 403 -6.45 26.35 2.70
C ALA A 403 -5.34 27.36 2.32
N SER A 404 -5.43 27.92 1.11
CA SER A 404 -4.39 28.79 0.51
C SER A 404 -4.74 30.27 0.53
N TYR A 405 -5.90 30.63 1.06
CA TYR A 405 -6.40 32.01 1.07
C TYR A 405 -6.69 32.48 2.49
N ARG A 406 -6.60 33.78 2.72
CA ARG A 406 -7.15 34.36 3.97
C ARG A 406 -8.67 34.22 3.95
N PRO A 407 -9.32 33.91 5.09
CA PRO A 407 -10.79 33.90 5.18
C PRO A 407 -11.39 35.21 4.65
N GLY A 408 -12.47 35.08 3.87
CA GLY A 408 -13.15 36.25 3.27
C GLY A 408 -12.45 36.82 2.03
N THR A 409 -11.27 36.32 1.60
CA THR A 409 -10.61 36.79 0.37
C THR A 409 -11.56 36.64 -0.82
N ARG A 410 -11.93 37.76 -1.46
CA ARG A 410 -12.72 37.78 -2.68
C ARG A 410 -11.86 37.44 -3.87
N VAL A 411 -12.38 36.61 -4.77
CA VAL A 411 -11.72 36.17 -6.00
C VAL A 411 -12.68 36.11 -7.17
N VAL A 412 -12.13 36.21 -8.37
CA VAL A 412 -12.82 35.90 -9.63
C VAL A 412 -12.38 34.53 -10.10
N ILE A 413 -13.32 33.62 -10.31
CA ILE A 413 -13.11 32.32 -10.93
C ILE A 413 -13.49 32.44 -12.40
N ALA A 414 -12.52 32.30 -13.31
CA ALA A 414 -12.79 32.18 -14.73
C ALA A 414 -12.65 30.74 -15.17
N VAL A 415 -13.67 30.21 -15.82
CA VAL A 415 -13.79 28.84 -16.31
C VAL A 415 -13.80 28.88 -17.82
N THR A 416 -12.80 28.28 -18.45
CA THR A 416 -12.64 28.22 -19.91
C THR A 416 -12.75 26.79 -20.40
N ARG A 417 -13.63 26.55 -21.38
CA ARG A 417 -13.83 25.24 -22.02
C ARG A 417 -13.96 25.43 -23.52
N GLY A 418 -12.94 25.04 -24.25
CA GLY A 418 -12.80 25.34 -25.67
C GLY A 418 -12.84 26.86 -25.90
N ARG A 419 -13.81 27.35 -26.68
CA ARG A 419 -14.02 28.79 -26.94
C ARG A 419 -14.94 29.48 -25.91
N THR A 420 -15.58 28.74 -25.03
CA THR A 420 -16.53 29.31 -24.04
C THR A 420 -15.76 29.68 -22.78
N ARG A 421 -15.91 30.93 -22.35
CA ARG A 421 -15.40 31.44 -21.08
C ARG A 421 -16.52 32.02 -20.25
N THR A 422 -16.62 31.60 -19.00
CA THR A 422 -17.53 32.15 -18.00
C THR A 422 -16.72 32.60 -16.80
N ALA A 423 -17.21 33.60 -16.06
CA ALA A 423 -16.56 34.04 -14.84
C ALA A 423 -17.61 34.41 -13.79
N PHE A 424 -17.27 34.17 -12.54
CA PHE A 424 -18.09 34.53 -11.38
C PHE A 424 -17.22 34.93 -10.19
N ARG A 425 -17.79 35.63 -9.26
CA ARG A 425 -17.14 36.07 -8.02
C ARG A 425 -17.52 35.14 -6.88
N THR A 426 -16.56 34.85 -6.03
CA THR A 426 -16.74 34.07 -4.79
C THR A 426 -15.77 34.56 -3.74
N ALA A 427 -15.87 34.03 -2.53
CA ALA A 427 -14.94 34.33 -1.45
C ALA A 427 -14.48 33.06 -0.74
N ALA A 428 -13.28 33.10 -0.18
CA ALA A 428 -12.76 32.00 0.65
C ALA A 428 -13.58 31.89 1.94
N GLY A 429 -13.96 30.68 2.26
CA GLY A 429 -14.67 30.35 3.51
C GLY A 429 -13.79 30.56 4.75
N PRO A 430 -14.35 30.33 5.96
CA PRO A 430 -13.63 30.48 7.23
C PRO A 430 -12.33 29.65 7.34
N SER A 431 -12.28 28.52 6.63
CA SER A 431 -11.10 27.63 6.57
C SER A 431 -10.02 28.11 5.58
N GLY A 432 -10.21 29.24 4.90
CA GLY A 432 -9.29 29.72 3.86
C GLY A 432 -9.35 28.89 2.56
N ARG A 433 -10.42 28.13 2.32
CA ARG A 433 -10.66 27.31 1.14
C ARG A 433 -11.68 27.98 0.23
N LEU A 434 -11.53 27.79 -1.07
CA LEU A 434 -12.55 28.10 -2.07
C LEU A 434 -13.31 26.82 -2.42
N THR A 435 -14.64 26.88 -2.41
CA THR A 435 -15.50 25.80 -2.92
C THR A 435 -16.43 26.36 -3.98
N PHE A 436 -16.41 25.74 -5.16
CA PHE A 436 -17.27 26.18 -6.27
C PHE A 436 -17.60 25.00 -7.19
N THR A 437 -18.72 25.14 -7.88
CA THR A 437 -19.21 24.14 -8.83
C THR A 437 -19.01 24.64 -10.25
N MET A 438 -18.40 23.81 -11.08
CA MET A 438 -18.24 24.06 -12.49
C MET A 438 -19.44 23.52 -13.27
N PRO A 439 -19.89 24.20 -14.33
CA PRO A 439 -20.99 23.74 -15.18
C PRO A 439 -20.71 22.32 -15.73
N PRO A 440 -21.78 21.55 -16.05
CA PRO A 440 -21.63 20.20 -16.56
C PRO A 440 -20.86 20.17 -17.89
N ALA A 441 -19.93 19.21 -18.01
CA ALA A 441 -19.21 18.92 -19.24
C ALA A 441 -19.90 17.78 -20.01
N ARG A 442 -20.11 17.93 -21.31
CA ARG A 442 -20.52 16.84 -22.19
C ARG A 442 -19.28 16.00 -22.50
N GLY A 443 -19.33 14.70 -22.14
CA GLY A 443 -18.17 13.82 -22.29
C GLY A 443 -16.97 14.21 -21.39
N THR A 444 -15.82 13.59 -21.60
CA THR A 444 -14.58 13.90 -20.88
C THR A 444 -13.86 15.07 -21.59
N THR A 445 -13.94 16.26 -21.02
CA THR A 445 -13.34 17.48 -21.59
C THR A 445 -12.42 18.14 -20.57
N THR A 446 -11.39 18.85 -21.08
CA THR A 446 -10.52 19.67 -20.25
C THR A 446 -11.14 21.06 -20.04
N THR A 447 -11.20 21.46 -18.77
CA THR A 447 -11.67 22.77 -18.32
C THR A 447 -10.49 23.46 -17.67
N LEU A 448 -10.14 24.66 -18.15
CA LEU A 448 -9.13 25.52 -17.52
C LEU A 448 -9.82 26.42 -16.51
N VAL A 449 -9.28 26.51 -15.31
CA VAL A 449 -9.76 27.38 -14.25
C VAL A 449 -8.64 28.34 -13.84
N THR A 450 -8.90 29.63 -13.91
CA THR A 450 -8.01 30.66 -13.36
C THR A 450 -8.68 31.31 -12.15
N ILE A 451 -7.88 31.55 -11.12
CA ILE A 451 -8.29 32.19 -9.86
C ILE A 451 -7.48 33.46 -9.71
N SER A 452 -8.13 34.60 -9.74
CA SER A 452 -7.49 35.91 -9.62
C SER A 452 -8.15 36.76 -8.54
N ARG A 453 -7.43 37.76 -8.05
CA ARG A 453 -8.06 38.81 -7.26
C ARG A 453 -8.99 39.67 -8.14
N PRO A 454 -10.04 40.27 -7.59
CA PRO A 454 -10.92 41.14 -8.34
C PRO A 454 -10.21 42.31 -8.99
#